data_8038ecdd05f77e5ca431113cc8a5d416
#
_entry.id   8038ecdd05f77e5ca431113cc8a5d416
#
_cell.length_a   1.000
_cell.length_b   1.000
_cell.length_c   1.000
_cell.angle_alpha   90.00
_cell.angle_beta   90.00
_cell.angle_gamma   90.00
#
_symmetry.space_group_name_H-M   'P 1'
#
loop_
_entity.id
_entity.type
_entity.pdbx_description
1 polymer ?
#
loop_
_entity_poly.entity_id
_entity_poly.type
_entity_poly.pdbx_seq_one_letter_code
_entity_poly.pdbx_strand_id
1 'polypeptide(L)'
;MNVLVGTVTSTPCVAVANETAADNMFQLTPSGSATECVANPNVFRVCFSDPNQGTAAAQYIGEHKLATKVAIIYDSSDVYSSGITQNFTAEAANQGIEIVSSEAFTADNNKDFSVQLQKAKDGGAELVFLPIYYTEASLILAQAD
;
A
#
# COMPACT_ATOMS: atom_id res chain seq x y z
N MET A 1 7.95 28.92 11.88
CA MET A 1 8.65 27.98 10.96
C MET A 1 7.97 28.10 9.61
N ASN A 2 8.70 28.22 8.50
CA ASN A 2 8.09 28.48 7.19
C ASN A 2 8.21 27.31 6.21
N VAL A 3 8.95 26.28 6.58
CA VAL A 3 9.18 25.08 5.77
C VAL A 3 9.21 23.87 6.68
N LEU A 4 8.49 22.82 6.27
CA LEU A 4 8.51 21.50 6.88
C LEU A 4 9.08 20.49 5.87
N VAL A 5 10.09 19.71 6.26
CA VAL A 5 10.54 18.54 5.54
C VAL A 5 10.11 17.29 6.32
N GLY A 6 9.14 16.58 5.81
CA GLY A 6 8.45 15.46 6.46
C GLY A 6 6.97 15.44 6.05
N THR A 7 6.20 14.49 6.48
CA THR A 7 6.59 13.29 7.23
C THR A 7 7.01 12.15 6.28
N VAL A 8 7.45 11.02 6.82
CA VAL A 8 8.00 9.92 6.03
C VAL A 8 6.91 9.01 5.48
N THR A 9 5.89 8.68 6.28
CA THR A 9 4.81 7.76 5.89
C THR A 9 3.52 8.50 5.56
N SER A 10 2.63 7.85 4.81
CA SER A 10 1.46 8.52 4.20
C SER A 10 0.42 9.00 5.22
N THR A 11 0.00 8.16 6.16
CA THR A 11 -1.04 8.55 7.15
C THR A 11 -0.65 9.79 7.96
N PRO A 12 0.55 9.88 8.57
CA PRO A 12 1.00 11.11 9.21
C PRO A 12 1.18 12.27 8.23
N CYS A 13 1.54 12.00 6.96
CA CYS A 13 1.72 13.05 5.97
C CYS A 13 0.39 13.76 5.66
N VAL A 14 -0.68 13.00 5.48
CA VAL A 14 -2.02 13.55 5.24
C VAL A 14 -2.48 14.40 6.42
N ALA A 15 -2.30 13.92 7.65
CA ALA A 15 -2.68 14.65 8.84
C ALA A 15 -1.95 16.00 8.94
N VAL A 16 -0.61 15.99 8.76
CA VAL A 16 0.21 17.19 8.85
C VAL A 16 -0.03 18.14 7.66
N ALA A 17 -0.33 17.60 6.47
CA ALA A 17 -0.60 18.42 5.28
C ALA A 17 -1.79 19.39 5.46
N ASN A 18 -2.81 18.98 6.21
CA ASN A 18 -3.96 19.82 6.51
C ASN A 18 -3.58 21.00 7.43
N GLU A 19 -2.75 20.74 8.44
CA GLU A 19 -2.26 21.77 9.36
C GLU A 19 -1.32 22.75 8.65
N THR A 20 -0.37 22.26 7.87
CA THR A 20 0.54 23.11 7.10
C THR A 20 -0.18 23.95 6.05
N ALA A 21 -1.28 23.45 5.48
CA ALA A 21 -2.12 24.22 4.57
C ALA A 21 -2.82 25.39 5.30
N ALA A 22 -3.36 25.15 6.51
CA ALA A 22 -3.98 26.19 7.32
C ALA A 22 -2.99 27.31 7.69
N ASP A 23 -1.73 26.95 7.94
CA ASP A 23 -0.64 27.88 8.29
C ASP A 23 0.06 28.49 7.06
N ASN A 24 -0.37 28.17 5.85
CA ASN A 24 0.30 28.53 4.59
C ASN A 24 1.80 28.19 4.60
N MET A 25 2.15 27.03 5.15
CA MET A 25 3.52 26.55 5.32
C MET A 25 3.89 25.61 4.18
N PHE A 26 5.04 25.83 3.54
CA PHE A 26 5.57 24.89 2.56
C PHE A 26 5.91 23.53 3.21
N GLN A 27 5.42 22.43 2.65
CA GLN A 27 5.75 21.09 3.10
C GLN A 27 6.34 20.25 1.94
N LEU A 28 7.43 19.54 2.23
CA LEU A 28 8.05 18.58 1.33
C LEU A 28 8.14 17.22 2.01
N THR A 29 7.38 16.23 1.52
CA THR A 29 7.53 14.84 1.99
C THR A 29 8.54 14.07 1.13
N PRO A 30 9.50 13.36 1.75
CA PRO A 30 10.45 12.54 1.00
C PRO A 30 9.82 11.26 0.45
N SER A 31 8.82 10.68 1.13
CA SER A 31 8.31 9.35 0.84
C SER A 31 6.82 9.13 1.13
N GLY A 32 6.06 10.14 1.53
CA GLY A 32 4.61 10.02 1.64
C GLY A 32 3.99 9.85 0.25
N SER A 33 3.63 8.61 -0.11
CA SER A 33 3.27 8.23 -1.49
C SER A 33 1.77 8.26 -1.78
N ALA A 34 0.90 8.30 -0.76
CA ALA A 34 -0.54 8.45 -0.95
C ALA A 34 -0.88 9.74 -1.73
N THR A 35 -1.88 9.67 -2.58
CA THR A 35 -2.32 10.83 -3.38
C THR A 35 -2.78 11.99 -2.52
N GLU A 36 -3.37 11.69 -1.38
CA GLU A 36 -3.86 12.64 -0.39
C GLU A 36 -2.75 13.47 0.25
N CYS A 37 -1.51 12.95 0.29
CA CYS A 37 -0.36 13.69 0.82
C CYS A 37 -0.13 15.03 0.12
N VAL A 38 -0.46 15.12 -1.16
CA VAL A 38 -0.24 16.30 -2.02
C VAL A 38 -1.54 16.89 -2.54
N ALA A 39 -2.65 16.67 -1.84
CA ALA A 39 -3.93 17.25 -2.18
C ALA A 39 -3.97 18.78 -1.98
N ASN A 40 -3.18 19.30 -1.04
CA ASN A 40 -3.06 20.72 -0.76
C ASN A 40 -1.93 21.36 -1.60
N PRO A 41 -2.11 22.60 -2.11
CA PRO A 41 -1.16 23.23 -3.03
C PRO A 41 0.19 23.62 -2.41
N ASN A 42 0.31 23.59 -1.09
CA ASN A 42 1.52 23.88 -0.34
C ASN A 42 2.38 22.64 -0.08
N VAL A 43 1.92 21.44 -0.45
CA VAL A 43 2.59 20.16 -0.18
C VAL A 43 3.13 19.56 -1.46
N PHE A 44 4.40 19.19 -1.43
CA PHE A 44 5.11 18.56 -2.52
C PHE A 44 5.74 17.24 -2.06
N ARG A 45 5.94 16.31 -2.99
CA ARG A 45 6.64 15.06 -2.72
C ARG A 45 7.76 14.80 -3.72
N VAL A 46 8.73 14.01 -3.28
CA VAL A 46 9.87 13.59 -4.10
C VAL A 46 9.65 12.19 -4.69
N CYS A 47 8.93 11.33 -3.96
CA CYS A 47 8.71 9.94 -4.35
C CYS A 47 7.58 9.79 -5.40
N PHE A 48 7.45 8.57 -5.94
CA PHE A 48 6.32 8.14 -6.77
C PHE A 48 5.02 8.04 -5.93
N SER A 49 3.88 7.83 -6.60
CA SER A 49 2.58 7.70 -5.94
C SER A 49 2.16 6.24 -5.73
N ASP A 50 1.23 5.99 -4.80
CA ASP A 50 0.64 4.66 -4.59
C ASP A 50 -0.03 4.09 -5.85
N PRO A 51 -0.80 4.87 -6.66
CA PRO A 51 -1.26 4.41 -7.96
C PRO A 51 -0.14 3.85 -8.85
N ASN A 52 0.98 4.55 -8.93
CA ASN A 52 2.11 4.08 -9.74
C ASN A 52 2.72 2.78 -9.18
N GLN A 53 2.81 2.63 -7.85
CA GLN A 53 3.31 1.41 -7.23
C GLN A 53 2.41 0.21 -7.51
N GLY A 54 1.09 0.35 -7.27
CA GLY A 54 0.12 -0.73 -7.48
C GLY A 54 0.10 -1.17 -8.93
N THR A 55 -0.01 -0.21 -9.87
CA THR A 55 0.00 -0.49 -11.30
C THR A 55 1.30 -1.15 -11.75
N ALA A 56 2.46 -0.60 -11.37
CA ALA A 56 3.75 -1.16 -11.76
C ALA A 56 4.00 -2.56 -11.20
N ALA A 57 3.52 -2.84 -9.97
CA ALA A 57 3.65 -4.16 -9.38
C ALA A 57 2.82 -5.20 -10.17
N ALA A 58 1.58 -4.89 -10.54
CA ALA A 58 0.75 -5.79 -11.36
C ALA A 58 1.37 -6.01 -12.75
N GLN A 59 1.84 -4.95 -13.41
CA GLN A 59 2.52 -5.03 -14.70
C GLN A 59 3.77 -5.91 -14.60
N TYR A 60 4.61 -5.71 -13.60
CA TYR A 60 5.82 -6.50 -13.41
C TYR A 60 5.52 -8.00 -13.24
N ILE A 61 4.51 -8.34 -12.42
CA ILE A 61 4.10 -9.74 -12.21
C ILE A 61 3.60 -10.35 -13.52
N GLY A 62 2.76 -9.63 -14.28
CA GLY A 62 2.20 -10.13 -15.55
C GLY A 62 3.23 -10.24 -16.66
N GLU A 63 4.03 -9.21 -16.89
CA GLU A 63 5.07 -9.19 -17.94
C GLU A 63 6.13 -10.27 -17.72
N HIS A 64 6.53 -10.50 -16.45
CA HIS A 64 7.52 -11.53 -16.11
C HIS A 64 6.90 -12.91 -15.85
N LYS A 65 5.56 -13.02 -15.93
CA LYS A 65 4.81 -14.28 -15.70
C LYS A 65 5.15 -14.93 -14.35
N LEU A 66 5.26 -14.12 -13.32
CA LEU A 66 5.64 -14.59 -11.98
C LEU A 66 4.52 -15.40 -11.33
N ALA A 67 3.27 -15.03 -11.57
CA ALA A 67 2.08 -15.70 -11.07
C ALA A 67 0.86 -15.35 -11.92
N THR A 68 -0.11 -16.26 -11.98
CA THR A 68 -1.43 -16.04 -12.57
C THR A 68 -2.51 -15.93 -11.50
N LYS A 69 -2.25 -16.47 -10.30
CA LYS A 69 -3.15 -16.43 -9.13
C LYS A 69 -2.46 -15.74 -7.97
N VAL A 70 -2.99 -14.59 -7.58
CA VAL A 70 -2.40 -13.74 -6.54
C VAL A 70 -3.39 -13.55 -5.40
N ALA A 71 -2.92 -13.72 -4.17
CA ALA A 71 -3.63 -13.26 -2.97
C ALA A 71 -3.08 -11.91 -2.53
N ILE A 72 -3.91 -11.09 -1.91
CA ILE A 72 -3.52 -9.80 -1.34
C ILE A 72 -3.81 -9.82 0.16
N ILE A 73 -2.86 -9.37 0.99
CA ILE A 73 -3.09 -9.09 2.40
C ILE A 73 -2.64 -7.65 2.65
N TYR A 74 -3.56 -6.80 3.13
CA TYR A 74 -3.32 -5.37 3.23
C TYR A 74 -3.91 -4.76 4.50
N ASP A 75 -3.38 -3.60 4.91
CA ASP A 75 -3.91 -2.81 6.01
C ASP A 75 -4.97 -1.83 5.50
N SER A 76 -6.24 -2.09 5.84
CA SER A 76 -7.35 -1.21 5.46
C SER A 76 -7.45 0.08 6.28
N SER A 77 -6.71 0.17 7.37
CA SER A 77 -6.62 1.37 8.21
C SER A 77 -5.52 2.35 7.76
N ASP A 78 -4.67 1.95 6.81
CA ASP A 78 -3.59 2.78 6.29
C ASP A 78 -3.82 3.19 4.83
N VAL A 79 -3.71 4.50 4.56
CA VAL A 79 -3.97 5.06 3.21
C VAL A 79 -2.96 4.59 2.17
N TYR A 80 -1.69 4.37 2.56
CA TYR A 80 -0.65 3.81 1.70
C TYR A 80 -1.02 2.40 1.23
N SER A 81 -1.31 1.50 2.17
CA SER A 81 -1.63 0.11 1.91
C SER A 81 -2.89 -0.04 1.05
N SER A 82 -3.94 0.71 1.38
CA SER A 82 -5.22 0.74 0.64
C SER A 82 -5.05 1.31 -0.77
N GLY A 83 -4.28 2.39 -0.93
CA GLY A 83 -4.05 3.03 -2.22
C GLY A 83 -3.32 2.13 -3.21
N ILE A 84 -2.26 1.44 -2.76
CA ILE A 84 -1.55 0.45 -3.59
C ILE A 84 -2.45 -0.72 -3.96
N THR A 85 -3.19 -1.28 -2.98
CA THR A 85 -4.10 -2.42 -3.19
C THR A 85 -5.15 -2.10 -4.25
N GLN A 86 -5.77 -0.93 -4.18
CA GLN A 86 -6.79 -0.49 -5.13
C GLN A 86 -6.24 -0.46 -6.56
N ASN A 87 -5.08 0.12 -6.77
CA ASN A 87 -4.49 0.28 -8.10
C ASN A 87 -3.90 -1.02 -8.63
N PHE A 88 -3.33 -1.86 -7.76
CA PHE A 88 -2.93 -3.22 -8.12
C PHE A 88 -4.13 -4.03 -8.62
N THR A 89 -5.24 -4.01 -7.86
CA THR A 89 -6.46 -4.74 -8.20
C THR A 89 -7.05 -4.29 -9.54
N ALA A 90 -7.07 -2.97 -9.80
CA ALA A 90 -7.57 -2.41 -11.04
C ALA A 90 -6.74 -2.83 -12.27
N GLU A 91 -5.41 -2.97 -12.11
CA GLU A 91 -4.52 -3.36 -13.20
C GLU A 91 -4.39 -4.88 -13.37
N ALA A 92 -4.61 -5.66 -12.31
CA ALA A 92 -4.39 -7.11 -12.30
C ALA A 92 -5.09 -7.84 -13.46
N ALA A 93 -6.36 -7.51 -13.75
CA ALA A 93 -7.11 -8.13 -14.83
C ALA A 93 -6.50 -7.84 -16.21
N ASN A 94 -5.95 -6.64 -16.43
CA ASN A 94 -5.28 -6.26 -17.67
C ASN A 94 -4.00 -7.08 -17.89
N GLN A 95 -3.39 -7.53 -16.81
CA GLN A 95 -2.16 -8.33 -16.81
C GLN A 95 -2.41 -9.85 -16.77
N GLY A 96 -3.67 -10.29 -16.85
CA GLY A 96 -4.03 -11.70 -16.79
C GLY A 96 -3.83 -12.34 -15.41
N ILE A 97 -3.88 -11.51 -14.34
CA ILE A 97 -3.76 -11.94 -12.96
C ILE A 97 -5.16 -12.10 -12.37
N GLU A 98 -5.45 -13.28 -11.85
CA GLU A 98 -6.64 -13.58 -11.05
C GLU A 98 -6.33 -13.28 -9.57
N ILE A 99 -7.11 -12.40 -8.93
CA ILE A 99 -7.04 -12.19 -7.49
C ILE A 99 -7.93 -13.22 -6.81
N VAL A 100 -7.31 -14.25 -6.22
CA VAL A 100 -8.02 -15.38 -5.60
C VAL A 100 -8.46 -15.09 -4.18
N SER A 101 -7.81 -14.18 -3.48
CA SER A 101 -8.28 -13.62 -2.21
C SER A 101 -7.72 -12.22 -2.00
N SER A 102 -8.49 -11.37 -1.31
CA SER A 102 -8.05 -10.03 -0.92
C SER A 102 -8.52 -9.78 0.51
N GLU A 103 -7.60 -9.88 1.45
CA GLU A 103 -7.89 -9.94 2.86
C GLU A 103 -7.32 -8.73 3.58
N ALA A 104 -8.18 -8.04 4.32
CA ALA A 104 -7.79 -6.88 5.10
C ALA A 104 -7.43 -7.25 6.54
N PHE A 105 -6.57 -6.45 7.12
CA PHE A 105 -6.41 -6.32 8.56
C PHE A 105 -6.43 -4.83 8.96
N THR A 106 -6.35 -4.54 10.23
CA THR A 106 -6.27 -3.19 10.79
C THR A 106 -5.19 -3.13 11.85
N ALA A 107 -4.78 -1.93 12.23
CA ALA A 107 -3.80 -1.71 13.30
C ALA A 107 -4.15 -2.41 14.62
N ASP A 108 -5.45 -2.63 14.89
CA ASP A 108 -5.93 -3.30 16.11
C ASP A 108 -5.89 -4.83 16.00
N ASN A 109 -5.75 -5.39 14.78
CA ASN A 109 -5.76 -6.83 14.51
C ASN A 109 -4.66 -7.20 13.51
N ASN A 110 -3.41 -7.02 13.91
CA ASN A 110 -2.22 -7.15 13.05
C ASN A 110 -1.17 -8.14 13.59
N LYS A 111 -1.61 -9.19 14.32
CA LYS A 111 -0.66 -10.16 14.92
C LYS A 111 -0.84 -11.59 14.44
N ASP A 112 -2.06 -11.98 14.13
CA ASP A 112 -2.40 -13.32 13.65
C ASP A 112 -3.00 -13.22 12.25
N PHE A 113 -2.32 -13.81 11.29
CA PHE A 113 -2.66 -13.81 9.87
C PHE A 113 -3.03 -15.20 9.35
N SER A 114 -3.22 -16.17 10.23
CA SER A 114 -3.51 -17.57 9.89
C SER A 114 -4.76 -17.70 8.99
N VAL A 115 -5.79 -16.92 9.25
CA VAL A 115 -7.03 -16.92 8.45
C VAL A 115 -6.79 -16.39 7.04
N GLN A 116 -6.07 -15.28 6.91
CA GLN A 116 -5.73 -14.66 5.62
C GLN A 116 -4.85 -15.60 4.78
N LEU A 117 -3.85 -16.20 5.41
CA LEU A 117 -2.95 -17.18 4.78
C LEU A 117 -3.70 -18.43 4.36
N GLN A 118 -4.61 -18.95 5.20
CA GLN A 118 -5.43 -20.10 4.85
C GLN A 118 -6.31 -19.82 3.63
N LYS A 119 -6.94 -18.65 3.55
CA LYS A 119 -7.74 -18.26 2.38
C LYS A 119 -6.90 -18.12 1.10
N ALA A 120 -5.70 -17.57 1.21
CA ALA A 120 -4.76 -17.51 0.10
C ALA A 120 -4.42 -18.93 -0.41
N LYS A 121 -4.14 -19.85 0.50
CA LYS A 121 -3.83 -21.25 0.19
C LYS A 121 -5.03 -21.97 -0.42
N ASP A 122 -6.22 -21.83 0.14
CA ASP A 122 -7.45 -22.45 -0.36
C ASP A 122 -7.85 -21.91 -1.74
N GLY A 123 -7.54 -20.63 -2.02
CA GLY A 123 -7.69 -20.02 -3.33
C GLY A 123 -6.66 -20.49 -4.36
N GLY A 124 -5.63 -21.19 -3.93
CA GLY A 124 -4.54 -21.64 -4.78
C GLY A 124 -3.63 -20.52 -5.24
N ALA A 125 -3.38 -19.51 -4.37
CA ALA A 125 -2.48 -18.43 -4.68
C ALA A 125 -1.05 -18.96 -4.94
N GLU A 126 -0.45 -18.47 -6.01
CA GLU A 126 0.93 -18.74 -6.41
C GLU A 126 1.88 -17.66 -5.85
N LEU A 127 1.32 -16.49 -5.54
CA LEU A 127 2.02 -15.33 -4.99
C LEU A 127 1.10 -14.61 -4.02
N VAL A 128 1.69 -14.12 -2.91
CA VAL A 128 1.00 -13.21 -1.97
C VAL A 128 1.59 -11.82 -2.13
N PHE A 129 0.77 -10.85 -2.52
CA PHE A 129 1.14 -9.44 -2.61
C PHE A 129 0.87 -8.75 -1.28
N LEU A 130 1.90 -8.12 -0.72
CA LEU A 130 1.89 -7.51 0.61
C LEU A 130 2.23 -6.01 0.52
N PRO A 131 1.28 -5.12 0.17
CA PRO A 131 1.49 -3.68 0.16
C PRO A 131 1.40 -3.11 1.59
N ILE A 132 2.32 -3.50 2.45
CA ILE A 132 2.32 -3.22 3.89
C ILE A 132 3.72 -2.88 4.39
N TYR A 133 3.83 -2.47 5.65
CA TYR A 133 5.13 -2.21 6.29
C TYR A 133 5.77 -3.48 6.84
N TYR A 134 7.04 -3.34 7.23
CA TYR A 134 7.92 -4.46 7.56
C TYR A 134 7.48 -5.28 8.78
N THR A 135 6.81 -4.66 9.75
CA THR A 135 6.39 -5.35 10.99
C THR A 135 5.39 -6.47 10.68
N GLU A 136 4.31 -6.14 10.01
CA GLU A 136 3.25 -7.07 9.63
C GLU A 136 3.76 -8.06 8.57
N ALA A 137 4.55 -7.57 7.60
CA ALA A 137 5.16 -8.44 6.60
C ALA A 137 6.02 -9.54 7.25
N SER A 138 6.81 -9.21 8.27
CA SER A 138 7.64 -10.19 8.98
C SER A 138 6.81 -11.24 9.72
N LEU A 139 5.67 -10.83 10.32
CA LEU A 139 4.76 -11.75 10.99
C LEU A 139 4.05 -12.68 10.00
N ILE A 140 3.60 -12.15 8.87
CA ILE A 140 2.97 -12.95 7.80
C ILE A 140 3.96 -14.00 7.28
N LEU A 141 5.20 -13.60 6.98
CA LEU A 141 6.24 -14.51 6.51
C LEU A 141 6.55 -15.60 7.52
N ALA A 142 6.60 -15.28 8.82
CA ALA A 142 6.84 -16.25 9.88
C ALA A 142 5.66 -17.23 10.09
N GLN A 143 4.44 -16.86 9.66
CA GLN A 143 3.23 -17.68 9.79
C GLN A 143 2.90 -18.45 8.50
N ALA A 144 3.57 -18.15 7.40
CA ALA A 144 3.32 -18.77 6.10
C ALA A 144 3.97 -20.16 5.91
N ASP A 145 4.77 -20.63 6.87
CA ASP A 145 5.48 -21.93 6.85
C ASP A 145 4.54 -23.14 7.03
#